data_1218691b3947b288eaacd6b0c6c74baf
#
_entry.id   1218691b3947b288eaacd6b0c6c74baf
#
_cell.length_a   1.000
_cell.length_b   1.000
_cell.length_c   1.000
_cell.angle_alpha   90.00
_cell.angle_beta   90.00
_cell.angle_gamma   90.00
#
_symmetry.space_group_name_H-M   'P 1'
#
loop_
_entity.id
_entity.type
_entity.pdbx_description
1 polymer ?
#
loop_
_entity_poly.entity_id
_entity_poly.type
_entity_poly.pdbx_seq_one_letter_code
_entity_poly.pdbx_strand_id
1 'polypeptide(L)'
;MNYRQSSARLAEYRRQMADLRTKMRETRAATEPEEVADYVFTNGDGSVRLSELFGGKPDLIVIHNMGASCPSCTLWADGFNGIYDHLVNRAAFVVSSPDAPDLQRQFAAGRRWRFTMLSHQGTTFAADMGYRSQDGGWLPGISVFRREPSRILRVSDTGFCPGDDFCALWHIFDLLPDGAEGWQPKYCYG
;
A
#
# COMPACT_ATOMS: atom_id res chain seq x y z
N MET A 1 3.99 37.51 -7.43
CA MET A 1 5.20 36.70 -7.64
C MET A 1 5.23 36.26 -9.11
N ASN A 2 6.33 36.45 -9.82
CA ASN A 2 6.45 35.99 -11.21
C ASN A 2 6.84 34.51 -11.27
N TYR A 3 6.72 33.88 -12.46
CA TYR A 3 6.98 32.45 -12.65
C TYR A 3 8.37 31.99 -12.16
N ARG A 4 9.44 32.78 -12.42
CA ARG A 4 10.79 32.44 -11.99
C ARG A 4 10.94 32.46 -10.47
N GLN A 5 10.35 33.44 -9.78
CA GLN A 5 10.35 33.52 -8.32
C GLN A 5 9.58 32.35 -7.70
N SER A 6 8.41 32.00 -8.29
CA SER A 6 7.62 30.83 -7.89
C SER A 6 8.40 29.53 -8.06
N SER A 7 9.02 29.33 -9.22
CA SER A 7 9.84 28.16 -9.52
C SER A 7 11.01 27.97 -8.53
N ALA A 8 11.72 29.06 -8.21
CA ALA A 8 12.81 29.02 -7.22
C ALA A 8 12.32 28.64 -5.83
N ARG A 9 11.15 29.17 -5.41
CA ARG A 9 10.55 28.86 -4.12
C ARG A 9 10.06 27.41 -4.05
N LEU A 10 9.45 26.90 -5.12
CA LEU A 10 9.05 25.49 -5.22
C LEU A 10 10.28 24.55 -5.20
N ALA A 11 11.39 24.94 -5.82
CA ALA A 11 12.61 24.16 -5.76
C ALA A 11 13.16 24.07 -4.32
N GLU A 12 13.06 25.17 -3.53
CA GLU A 12 13.40 25.15 -2.12
C GLU A 12 12.51 24.20 -1.31
N TYR A 13 11.19 24.23 -1.50
CA TYR A 13 10.27 23.30 -0.83
C TYR A 13 10.58 21.84 -1.17
N ARG A 14 10.92 21.53 -2.45
CA ARG A 14 11.33 20.18 -2.83
C ARG A 14 12.61 19.72 -2.11
N ARG A 15 13.58 20.59 -1.87
CA ARG A 15 14.76 20.27 -1.05
C ARG A 15 14.36 19.94 0.39
N GLN A 16 13.52 20.76 1.01
CA GLN A 16 13.01 20.51 2.37
C GLN A 16 12.24 19.17 2.47
N MET A 17 11.42 18.84 1.48
CA MET A 17 10.75 17.54 1.40
C MET A 17 11.76 16.38 1.29
N ALA A 18 12.82 16.53 0.50
CA ALA A 18 13.86 15.51 0.38
C ALA A 18 14.59 15.29 1.71
N ASP A 19 14.88 16.37 2.46
CA ASP A 19 15.50 16.31 3.79
C ASP A 19 14.58 15.62 4.81
N LEU A 20 13.27 15.93 4.79
CA LEU A 20 12.29 15.26 5.64
C LEU A 20 12.18 13.76 5.31
N ARG A 21 12.14 13.39 4.03
CA ARG A 21 12.16 11.98 3.61
C ARG A 21 13.43 11.26 4.08
N THR A 22 14.55 11.93 4.11
CA THR A 22 15.80 11.37 4.66
C THR A 22 15.65 11.09 6.15
N LYS A 23 15.15 12.03 6.93
CA LYS A 23 14.88 11.85 8.38
C LYS A 23 13.87 10.72 8.63
N MET A 24 12.83 10.58 7.81
CA MET A 24 11.88 9.46 7.90
C MET A 24 12.58 8.12 7.65
N ARG A 25 13.49 8.03 6.67
CA ARG A 25 14.26 6.79 6.43
C ARG A 25 15.19 6.46 7.60
N GLU A 26 15.87 7.45 8.16
CA GLU A 26 16.74 7.30 9.32
C GLU A 26 15.94 6.82 10.55
N THR A 27 14.78 7.41 10.79
CA THR A 27 13.87 6.99 11.88
C THR A 27 13.43 5.53 11.69
N ARG A 28 13.00 5.14 10.48
CA ARG A 28 12.64 3.74 10.20
C ARG A 28 13.81 2.79 10.40
N ALA A 29 15.02 3.19 9.97
CA ALA A 29 16.22 2.36 10.14
C ALA A 29 16.64 2.20 11.60
N ALA A 30 16.30 3.16 12.46
CA ALA A 30 16.57 3.12 13.89
C ALA A 30 15.44 2.45 14.71
N THR A 31 14.30 2.18 14.09
CA THR A 31 13.15 1.53 14.76
C THR A 31 13.45 0.05 14.96
N GLU A 32 13.26 -0.45 16.18
CA GLU A 32 13.37 -1.88 16.47
C GLU A 32 12.23 -2.65 15.78
N PRO A 33 12.53 -3.68 14.97
CA PRO A 33 11.51 -4.47 14.30
C PRO A 33 10.65 -5.25 15.30
N GLU A 34 9.37 -5.43 14.98
CA GLU A 34 8.42 -6.17 15.79
C GLU A 34 8.22 -7.59 15.23
N GLU A 35 8.39 -8.61 16.10
CA GLU A 35 8.05 -9.98 15.73
C GLU A 35 6.54 -10.15 15.60
N VAL A 36 6.09 -10.79 14.51
CA VAL A 36 4.68 -11.03 14.24
C VAL A 36 4.37 -12.51 14.07
N ALA A 37 3.12 -12.88 14.32
CA ALA A 37 2.64 -14.25 14.11
C ALA A 37 2.69 -14.63 12.62
N ASP A 38 2.82 -15.93 12.36
CA ASP A 38 2.70 -16.48 11.01
C ASP A 38 1.22 -16.67 10.63
N TYR A 39 0.57 -15.54 10.30
CA TYR A 39 -0.86 -15.50 9.97
C TYR A 39 -1.21 -16.41 8.79
N VAL A 40 -2.41 -16.96 8.83
CA VAL A 40 -2.98 -17.76 7.74
C VAL A 40 -4.03 -16.95 7.00
N PHE A 41 -3.84 -16.77 5.70
CA PHE A 41 -4.78 -16.12 4.79
C PHE A 41 -5.46 -17.17 3.91
N THR A 42 -6.52 -16.76 3.21
CA THR A 42 -7.09 -17.54 2.12
C THR A 42 -6.96 -16.77 0.80
N ASN A 43 -6.82 -17.52 -0.28
CA ASN A 43 -6.85 -16.99 -1.65
C ASN A 43 -7.66 -17.93 -2.56
N GLY A 44 -7.62 -17.71 -3.88
CA GLY A 44 -8.33 -18.57 -4.82
C GLY A 44 -7.87 -20.02 -4.86
N ASP A 45 -6.68 -20.32 -4.33
CA ASP A 45 -6.05 -21.64 -4.35
C ASP A 45 -6.12 -22.36 -3.01
N GLY A 46 -6.57 -21.68 -1.94
CA GLY A 46 -6.70 -22.24 -0.59
C GLY A 46 -6.07 -21.37 0.49
N SER A 47 -5.56 -22.03 1.55
CA SER A 47 -4.90 -21.34 2.66
C SER A 47 -3.41 -21.15 2.37
N VAL A 48 -2.87 -20.01 2.77
CA VAL A 48 -1.45 -19.65 2.63
C VAL A 48 -0.97 -18.91 3.89
N ARG A 49 0.23 -19.25 4.37
CA ARG A 49 0.84 -18.60 5.53
C ARG A 49 1.60 -17.33 5.11
N LEU A 50 1.72 -16.38 6.03
CA LEU A 50 2.54 -15.18 5.83
C LEU A 50 3.98 -15.55 5.45
N SER A 51 4.55 -16.58 6.10
CA SER A 51 5.89 -17.09 5.81
C SER A 51 6.08 -17.62 4.39
N GLU A 52 5.03 -18.10 3.74
CA GLU A 52 5.07 -18.65 2.38
C GLU A 52 5.03 -17.56 1.30
N LEU A 53 4.49 -16.38 1.65
CA LEU A 53 4.30 -15.27 0.70
C LEU A 53 5.60 -14.59 0.25
N PHE A 54 6.71 -14.85 0.94
CA PHE A 54 8.00 -14.24 0.58
C PHE A 54 8.58 -14.77 -0.74
N GLY A 55 8.17 -15.97 -1.19
CA GLY A 55 8.57 -16.51 -2.52
C GLY A 55 10.09 -16.53 -2.74
N GLY A 56 10.89 -16.78 -1.70
CA GLY A 56 12.36 -16.76 -1.76
C GLY A 56 13.00 -15.37 -1.62
N LYS A 57 12.21 -14.31 -1.49
CA LYS A 57 12.70 -12.94 -1.19
C LYS A 57 12.89 -12.76 0.32
N PRO A 58 13.85 -11.91 0.76
CA PRO A 58 14.01 -11.59 2.18
C PRO A 58 12.92 -10.65 2.71
N ASP A 59 12.32 -9.84 1.85
CA ASP A 59 11.36 -8.80 2.19
C ASP A 59 10.02 -9.05 1.49
N LEU A 60 8.91 -8.78 2.19
CA LEU A 60 7.54 -8.86 1.70
C LEU A 60 6.82 -7.52 1.96
N ILE A 61 6.17 -7.02 0.93
CA ILE A 61 5.28 -5.86 0.97
C ILE A 61 3.84 -6.37 0.97
N VAL A 62 3.05 -5.99 1.97
CA VAL A 62 1.62 -6.27 2.05
C VAL A 62 0.85 -4.96 2.03
N ILE A 63 -0.01 -4.80 1.04
CA ILE A 63 -0.96 -3.68 0.98
C ILE A 63 -2.22 -4.05 1.75
N HIS A 64 -2.66 -3.19 2.67
CA HIS A 64 -3.95 -3.27 3.33
C HIS A 64 -4.97 -2.51 2.50
N ASN A 65 -5.89 -3.23 1.89
CA ASN A 65 -6.95 -2.72 1.04
C ASN A 65 -8.29 -2.91 1.74
N MET A 66 -9.16 -1.90 1.73
CA MET A 66 -10.46 -1.94 2.42
C MET A 66 -11.52 -2.77 1.67
N GLY A 67 -11.15 -3.37 0.54
CA GLY A 67 -12.03 -4.23 -0.25
C GLY A 67 -12.57 -3.58 -1.53
N ALA A 68 -13.32 -4.36 -2.30
CA ALA A 68 -13.85 -4.00 -3.61
C ALA A 68 -14.82 -2.81 -3.57
N SER A 69 -15.37 -2.47 -2.41
CA SER A 69 -16.26 -1.31 -2.23
C SER A 69 -15.55 0.03 -2.09
N CYS A 70 -14.20 0.05 -2.08
CA CYS A 70 -13.39 1.27 -1.90
C CYS A 70 -12.78 1.75 -3.22
N PRO A 71 -13.30 2.84 -3.85
CA PRO A 71 -12.72 3.38 -5.09
C PRO A 71 -11.30 3.92 -4.90
N SER A 72 -10.99 4.54 -3.75
CA SER A 72 -9.65 5.02 -3.44
C SER A 72 -8.64 3.88 -3.33
N CYS A 73 -9.01 2.78 -2.66
CA CYS A 73 -8.18 1.58 -2.60
C CYS A 73 -7.95 0.96 -3.98
N THR A 74 -8.96 1.02 -4.85
CA THR A 74 -8.85 0.58 -6.24
C THR A 74 -7.86 1.44 -7.02
N LEU A 75 -7.87 2.76 -6.82
CA LEU A 75 -6.93 3.69 -7.45
C LEU A 75 -5.47 3.37 -7.05
N TRP A 76 -5.18 3.18 -5.75
CA TRP A 76 -3.84 2.77 -5.31
C TRP A 76 -3.43 1.43 -5.91
N ALA A 77 -4.34 0.44 -5.90
CA ALA A 77 -4.07 -0.89 -6.45
C ALA A 77 -3.80 -0.86 -7.96
N ASP A 78 -4.53 -0.05 -8.73
CA ASP A 78 -4.25 0.19 -10.15
C ASP A 78 -2.84 0.80 -10.36
N GLY A 79 -2.46 1.75 -9.51
CA GLY A 79 -1.11 2.34 -9.51
C GLY A 79 -0.03 1.29 -9.24
N PHE A 80 -0.20 0.45 -8.23
CA PHE A 80 0.73 -0.65 -7.93
C PHE A 80 0.78 -1.68 -9.06
N ASN A 81 -0.35 -1.97 -9.71
CA ASN A 81 -0.37 -2.85 -10.87
C ASN A 81 0.45 -2.28 -12.04
N GLY A 82 0.45 -0.95 -12.22
CA GLY A 82 1.26 -0.27 -13.23
C GLY A 82 2.77 -0.41 -13.02
N ILE A 83 3.21 -0.55 -11.77
CA ILE A 83 4.64 -0.69 -11.41
C ILE A 83 4.98 -2.08 -10.86
N TYR A 84 4.10 -3.07 -11.04
CA TYR A 84 4.19 -4.38 -10.41
C TYR A 84 5.51 -5.09 -10.67
N ASP A 85 6.01 -5.10 -11.91
CA ASP A 85 7.27 -5.77 -12.26
C ASP A 85 8.48 -5.20 -11.51
N HIS A 86 8.48 -3.90 -11.25
CA HIS A 86 9.53 -3.25 -10.47
C HIS A 86 9.43 -3.63 -8.99
N LEU A 87 8.21 -3.71 -8.44
CA LEU A 87 7.99 -4.12 -7.05
C LEU A 87 8.48 -5.54 -6.82
N VAL A 88 8.03 -6.51 -7.62
CA VAL A 88 8.37 -7.92 -7.42
C VAL A 88 9.81 -8.27 -7.78
N ASN A 89 10.48 -7.42 -8.57
CA ASN A 89 11.92 -7.56 -8.78
C ASN A 89 12.69 -7.37 -7.47
N ARG A 90 12.27 -6.41 -6.62
CA ARG A 90 12.95 -6.06 -5.36
C ARG A 90 12.48 -6.85 -4.15
N ALA A 91 11.17 -7.06 -3.98
CA ALA A 91 10.56 -7.69 -2.81
C ALA A 91 9.36 -8.54 -3.24
N ALA A 92 8.91 -9.47 -2.41
CA ALA A 92 7.60 -10.08 -2.60
C ALA A 92 6.51 -9.02 -2.37
N PHE A 93 5.38 -9.13 -3.10
CA PHE A 93 4.31 -8.14 -3.08
C PHE A 93 2.95 -8.82 -3.17
N VAL A 94 2.07 -8.49 -2.23
CA VAL A 94 0.69 -8.99 -2.17
C VAL A 94 -0.26 -7.89 -1.71
N VAL A 95 -1.55 -8.06 -2.00
CA VAL A 95 -2.62 -7.17 -1.52
C VAL A 95 -3.59 -7.96 -0.67
N SER A 96 -3.85 -7.50 0.54
CA SER A 96 -4.77 -8.12 1.50
C SER A 96 -6.04 -7.30 1.65
N SER A 97 -7.22 -7.93 1.66
CA SER A 97 -8.51 -7.27 1.89
C SER A 97 -9.46 -8.15 2.70
N PRO A 98 -10.55 -7.57 3.27
CA PRO A 98 -11.56 -8.33 4.00
C PRO A 98 -12.50 -9.15 3.09
N ASP A 99 -12.42 -9.00 1.78
CA ASP A 99 -13.30 -9.67 0.84
C ASP A 99 -13.02 -11.18 0.79
N ALA A 100 -14.06 -11.96 0.51
CA ALA A 100 -13.92 -13.38 0.24
C ALA A 100 -13.07 -13.65 -1.03
N PRO A 101 -12.31 -14.76 -1.10
CA PRO A 101 -11.40 -15.05 -2.22
C PRO A 101 -12.06 -15.00 -3.61
N ASP A 102 -13.31 -15.44 -3.73
CA ASP A 102 -14.01 -15.42 -5.02
C ASP A 102 -14.30 -14.00 -5.50
N LEU A 103 -14.72 -13.12 -4.59
CA LEU A 103 -14.93 -11.71 -4.90
C LEU A 103 -13.60 -11.03 -5.28
N GLN A 104 -12.54 -11.29 -4.53
CA GLN A 104 -11.20 -10.78 -4.83
C GLN A 104 -10.74 -11.20 -6.24
N ARG A 105 -10.90 -12.48 -6.58
CA ARG A 105 -10.52 -13.03 -7.89
C ARG A 105 -11.31 -12.37 -9.03
N GLN A 106 -12.62 -12.26 -8.88
CA GLN A 106 -13.48 -11.65 -9.88
C GLN A 106 -13.13 -10.17 -10.07
N PHE A 107 -12.94 -9.43 -8.98
CA PHE A 107 -12.61 -8.01 -9.02
C PHE A 107 -11.22 -7.77 -9.63
N ALA A 108 -10.21 -8.53 -9.21
CA ALA A 108 -8.84 -8.46 -9.74
C ALA A 108 -8.79 -8.79 -11.24
N ALA A 109 -9.53 -9.81 -11.69
CA ALA A 109 -9.63 -10.17 -13.10
C ALA A 109 -10.25 -9.02 -13.92
N GLY A 110 -11.33 -8.43 -13.45
CA GLY A 110 -11.99 -7.26 -14.08
C GLY A 110 -11.07 -6.05 -14.20
N ARG A 111 -10.16 -5.85 -13.24
CA ARG A 111 -9.13 -4.79 -13.23
C ARG A 111 -7.82 -5.19 -13.90
N ARG A 112 -7.64 -6.45 -14.29
CA ARG A 112 -6.39 -7.01 -14.82
C ARG A 112 -5.20 -6.87 -13.84
N TRP A 113 -5.48 -6.99 -12.53
CA TRP A 113 -4.42 -6.97 -11.53
C TRP A 113 -3.58 -8.24 -11.60
N ARG A 114 -2.26 -8.09 -11.54
CA ARG A 114 -1.29 -9.19 -11.67
C ARG A 114 -0.77 -9.71 -10.34
N PHE A 115 -0.98 -8.97 -9.28
CA PHE A 115 -0.54 -9.35 -7.92
C PHE A 115 -1.53 -10.32 -7.27
N THR A 116 -1.02 -11.08 -6.32
CA THR A 116 -1.83 -11.98 -5.50
C THR A 116 -2.71 -11.20 -4.55
N MET A 117 -4.01 -11.51 -4.55
CA MET A 117 -4.96 -11.05 -3.54
C MET A 117 -5.08 -12.07 -2.42
N LEU A 118 -5.14 -11.59 -1.17
CA LEU A 118 -5.27 -12.40 0.04
C LEU A 118 -6.49 -11.95 0.83
N SER A 119 -7.33 -12.88 1.20
CA SER A 119 -8.40 -12.63 2.16
C SER A 119 -7.86 -12.80 3.58
N HIS A 120 -7.98 -11.74 4.38
CA HIS A 120 -7.74 -11.81 5.82
C HIS A 120 -9.04 -12.04 6.62
N GLN A 121 -10.11 -12.44 5.95
CA GLN A 121 -11.39 -12.74 6.58
C GLN A 121 -11.22 -13.83 7.65
N GLY A 122 -11.75 -13.58 8.84
CA GLY A 122 -11.63 -14.52 9.96
C GLY A 122 -10.28 -14.51 10.67
N THR A 123 -9.34 -13.61 10.32
CA THR A 123 -8.06 -13.45 11.00
C THR A 123 -7.98 -12.15 11.80
N THR A 124 -7.04 -12.04 12.72
CA THR A 124 -6.75 -10.79 13.45
C THR A 124 -5.72 -9.91 12.73
N PHE A 125 -5.16 -10.35 11.59
CA PHE A 125 -4.03 -9.72 10.90
C PHE A 125 -4.18 -8.20 10.73
N ALA A 126 -5.31 -7.76 10.17
CA ALA A 126 -5.49 -6.32 9.91
C ALA A 126 -5.59 -5.49 11.20
N ALA A 127 -6.19 -6.06 12.27
CA ALA A 127 -6.27 -5.43 13.58
C ALA A 127 -4.91 -5.35 14.25
N ASP A 128 -4.16 -6.46 14.26
CA ASP A 128 -2.83 -6.55 14.86
C ASP A 128 -1.83 -5.62 14.16
N MET A 129 -2.00 -5.43 12.84
CA MET A 129 -1.19 -4.48 12.06
C MET A 129 -1.64 -3.03 12.18
N GLY A 130 -2.74 -2.74 12.91
CA GLY A 130 -3.26 -1.38 13.10
C GLY A 130 -4.16 -0.86 11.96
N TYR A 131 -4.63 -1.75 11.07
CA TYR A 131 -5.48 -1.40 9.92
C TYR A 131 -6.95 -1.71 10.15
N ARG A 132 -7.36 -1.72 11.41
CA ARG A 132 -8.77 -1.74 11.83
C ARG A 132 -9.02 -0.60 12.80
N SER A 133 -10.00 0.25 12.50
CA SER A 133 -10.38 1.36 13.35
C SER A 133 -11.17 0.90 14.59
N GLN A 134 -11.31 1.76 15.58
CA GLN A 134 -12.01 1.46 16.84
C GLN A 134 -13.51 1.17 16.64
N ASP A 135 -14.13 1.77 15.62
CA ASP A 135 -15.52 1.55 15.20
C ASP A 135 -15.69 0.31 14.31
N GLY A 136 -14.61 -0.45 14.08
CA GLY A 136 -14.60 -1.69 13.30
C GLY A 136 -14.47 -1.49 11.79
N GLY A 137 -14.22 -0.27 11.30
CA GLY A 137 -13.90 0.01 9.91
C GLY A 137 -12.52 -0.50 9.50
N TRP A 138 -12.31 -0.70 8.20
CA TRP A 138 -11.00 -1.04 7.64
C TRP A 138 -10.23 0.23 7.30
N LEU A 139 -8.91 0.20 7.44
CA LEU A 139 -8.01 1.30 7.11
C LEU A 139 -7.05 0.86 6.00
N PRO A 140 -6.73 1.75 5.04
CA PRO A 140 -5.80 1.42 3.97
C PRO A 140 -4.36 1.74 4.36
N GLY A 141 -3.41 0.98 3.84
CA GLY A 141 -1.99 1.22 4.09
C GLY A 141 -1.09 0.12 3.58
N ILE A 142 0.12 0.11 4.09
CA ILE A 142 1.19 -0.80 3.71
C ILE A 142 1.96 -1.25 4.95
N SER A 143 2.23 -2.55 5.05
CA SER A 143 3.20 -3.12 6.01
C SER A 143 4.32 -3.80 5.24
N VAL A 144 5.54 -3.68 5.77
CA VAL A 144 6.71 -4.36 5.22
C VAL A 144 7.25 -5.34 6.24
N PHE A 145 7.45 -6.56 5.77
CA PHE A 145 7.96 -7.64 6.61
C PHE A 145 9.32 -8.12 6.10
N ARG A 146 10.15 -8.57 7.03
CA ARG A 146 11.40 -9.27 6.78
C ARG A 146 11.36 -10.67 7.35
N ARG A 147 11.79 -11.65 6.56
CA ARG A 147 11.93 -13.03 7.01
C ARG A 147 13.32 -13.24 7.56
N GLU A 148 13.38 -13.79 8.78
CA GLU A 148 14.55 -14.39 9.38
C GLU A 148 14.39 -15.93 9.46
N PRO A 149 15.41 -16.70 9.78
CA PRO A 149 15.32 -18.18 9.75
C PRO A 149 14.20 -18.77 10.61
N SER A 150 13.85 -18.13 11.73
CA SER A 150 12.87 -18.66 12.70
C SER A 150 11.69 -17.72 12.97
N ARG A 151 11.67 -16.51 12.40
CA ARG A 151 10.65 -15.50 12.72
C ARG A 151 10.38 -14.55 11.55
N ILE A 152 9.25 -13.88 11.63
CA ILE A 152 8.85 -12.82 10.70
C ILE A 152 8.80 -11.51 11.49
N LEU A 153 9.43 -10.49 10.95
CA LEU A 153 9.53 -9.17 11.58
C LEU A 153 8.76 -8.14 10.75
N ARG A 154 7.90 -7.36 11.38
CA ARG A 154 7.41 -6.10 10.81
C ARG A 154 8.50 -5.06 10.94
N VAL A 155 9.00 -4.53 9.83
CA VAL A 155 10.13 -3.58 9.81
C VAL A 155 9.70 -2.15 9.53
N SER A 156 8.54 -1.95 8.92
CA SER A 156 7.94 -0.62 8.74
C SER A 156 6.50 -0.73 8.27
N ASP A 157 5.76 0.36 8.43
CA ASP A 157 4.40 0.51 7.93
C ASP A 157 4.06 1.98 7.69
N THR A 158 2.95 2.24 7.00
CA THR A 158 2.32 3.56 6.93
C THR A 158 0.90 3.44 6.39
N GLY A 159 -0.02 4.26 6.92
CA GLY A 159 -1.37 4.39 6.39
C GLY A 159 -1.38 5.15 5.06
N PHE A 160 -2.44 4.93 4.27
CA PHE A 160 -2.71 5.67 3.04
C PHE A 160 -3.81 6.72 3.26
N CYS A 161 -3.65 7.84 2.58
CA CYS A 161 -4.68 8.87 2.49
C CYS A 161 -4.58 9.59 1.13
N PRO A 162 -5.67 10.20 0.64
CA PRO A 162 -5.60 11.05 -0.54
C PRO A 162 -4.52 12.12 -0.40
N GLY A 163 -3.67 12.26 -1.42
CA GLY A 163 -2.53 13.17 -1.39
C GLY A 163 -1.21 12.57 -0.89
N ASP A 164 -1.18 11.28 -0.55
CA ASP A 164 0.05 10.60 -0.12
C ASP A 164 1.04 10.35 -1.27
N ASP A 165 2.26 9.91 -0.89
CA ASP A 165 3.34 9.59 -1.84
C ASP A 165 3.12 8.27 -2.62
N PHE A 166 2.05 7.50 -2.31
CA PHE A 166 1.80 6.17 -2.90
C PHE A 166 0.90 6.21 -4.13
N CYS A 167 0.32 7.38 -4.43
CA CYS A 167 -0.45 7.60 -5.65
C CYS A 167 0.02 8.89 -6.32
N ALA A 168 0.74 8.76 -7.44
CA ALA A 168 1.28 9.88 -8.19
C ALA A 168 0.19 10.82 -8.76
N LEU A 169 -1.06 10.35 -8.86
CA LEU A 169 -2.15 11.10 -9.46
C LEU A 169 -2.43 12.41 -8.71
N TRP A 170 -2.41 12.39 -7.38
CA TRP A 170 -2.63 13.57 -6.56
C TRP A 170 -1.58 14.65 -6.85
N HIS A 171 -0.30 14.27 -6.90
CA HIS A 171 0.79 15.19 -7.21
C HIS A 171 0.75 15.72 -8.65
N ILE A 172 0.18 14.94 -9.58
CA ILE A 172 -0.06 15.41 -10.96
C ILE A 172 -1.18 16.45 -10.96
N PHE A 173 -2.27 16.21 -10.23
CA PHE A 173 -3.38 17.16 -10.12
C PHE A 173 -2.97 18.47 -9.44
N ASP A 174 -2.07 18.44 -8.48
CA ASP A 174 -1.50 19.64 -7.86
C ASP A 174 -0.79 20.58 -8.87
N LEU A 175 -0.48 20.10 -10.07
CA LEU A 175 0.08 20.92 -11.15
C LEU A 175 -0.98 21.64 -11.99
N LEU A 176 -2.26 21.26 -11.85
CA LEU A 176 -3.36 21.91 -12.52
C LEU A 176 -3.70 23.24 -11.83
N PRO A 177 -4.24 24.25 -12.55
CA PRO A 177 -4.60 25.53 -11.96
C PRO A 177 -5.51 25.42 -10.73
N ASP A 178 -6.49 24.50 -10.76
CA ASP A 178 -7.49 24.30 -9.73
C ASP A 178 -7.26 23.00 -8.90
N GLY A 179 -6.07 22.39 -9.07
CA GLY A 179 -5.73 21.13 -8.39
C GLY A 179 -6.68 19.98 -8.77
N ALA A 180 -7.08 19.20 -7.81
CA ALA A 180 -8.02 18.09 -8.03
C ALA A 180 -9.48 18.54 -8.13
N GLU A 181 -9.83 19.79 -7.78
CA GLU A 181 -11.17 20.39 -7.87
C GLU A 181 -12.30 19.47 -7.37
N GLY A 182 -12.10 18.81 -6.23
CA GLY A 182 -13.08 17.87 -5.65
C GLY A 182 -13.22 16.55 -6.40
N TRP A 183 -12.34 16.24 -7.36
CA TRP A 183 -12.32 14.97 -8.06
C TRP A 183 -12.20 13.79 -7.07
N GLN A 184 -12.98 12.75 -7.33
CA GLN A 184 -12.95 11.50 -6.57
C GLN A 184 -12.76 10.33 -7.52
N PRO A 185 -12.01 9.29 -7.13
CA PRO A 185 -11.82 8.11 -7.95
C PRO A 185 -13.15 7.37 -8.15
N LYS A 186 -13.29 6.77 -9.34
CA LYS A 186 -14.44 5.94 -9.74
C LYS A 186 -13.93 4.59 -10.25
N TYR A 187 -14.80 3.58 -10.24
CA TYR A 187 -14.48 2.27 -10.80
C TYR A 187 -14.38 2.29 -12.33
N CYS A 188 -15.18 3.15 -12.98
CA CYS A 188 -15.21 3.33 -14.42
C CYS A 188 -15.31 4.80 -14.77
N TYR A 189 -14.62 5.18 -15.83
CA TYR A 189 -14.66 6.50 -16.46
C TYR A 189 -15.16 6.29 -17.88
N GLY A 190 -16.35 6.74 -18.20
CA GLY A 190 -16.96 6.62 -19.52
C GLY A 190 -17.78 7.79 -19.82
#